data_190e4d07061c0c8f02fb2ba32a516982
#
_entry.id   190e4d07061c0c8f02fb2ba32a516982
#
_cell.length_a   1.000
_cell.length_b   1.000
_cell.length_c   1.000
_cell.angle_alpha   90.00
_cell.angle_beta   90.00
_cell.angle_gamma   90.00
#
_symmetry.space_group_name_H-M   'P 1'
#
loop_
_entity.id
_entity.type
_entity.pdbx_description
1 polymer ?
#
loop_
_entity_poly.entity_id
_entity_poly.type
_entity_poly.pdbx_seq_one_letter_code
_entity_poly.pdbx_strand_id
1 'polypeptide(L)'
;VGEFCARGPYTLRGYFNAQEHNAKAFTKDGFYRSGDLMRQHKSGNYIVEGRKKDLINRGGEKISAEEVENLILGNPKIKNVACVAMPDPVLGEKMCAFVILKENENLTLDELNKMLLKHEIAKFKLPERLEVVDRFPLSTFGKVSKKDLVAIVSQKLQQIDEGGA
;
A
#
# COMPACT_ATOMS: atom_id res chain seq x y z
N VAL A 1 5.92 11.23 -12.11
CA VAL A 1 6.21 10.10 -11.19
C VAL A 1 6.91 9.02 -12.00
N GLY A 2 8.00 8.45 -11.48
CA GLY A 2 8.74 7.35 -12.10
C GLY A 2 9.38 6.43 -11.08
N GLU A 3 9.78 5.22 -11.51
CA GLU A 3 10.51 4.30 -10.64
C GLU A 3 11.94 4.82 -10.42
N PHE A 4 12.36 4.91 -9.17
CA PHE A 4 13.72 5.29 -8.83
C PHE A 4 14.68 4.15 -9.17
N CYS A 5 15.70 4.48 -9.97
CA CYS A 5 16.77 3.57 -10.34
C CYS A 5 18.10 4.19 -9.98
N ALA A 6 19.03 3.39 -9.44
CA ALA A 6 20.32 3.85 -8.98
C ALA A 6 21.47 3.03 -9.60
N ARG A 7 22.59 3.69 -9.93
CA ARG A 7 23.82 3.06 -10.37
C ARG A 7 25.01 3.84 -9.82
N GLY A 8 25.97 3.15 -9.23
CA GLY A 8 27.17 3.76 -8.69
C GLY A 8 28.04 2.77 -7.90
N PRO A 9 29.15 3.23 -7.30
CA PRO A 9 30.08 2.37 -6.58
C PRO A 9 29.44 1.59 -5.40
N TYR A 10 28.40 2.14 -4.81
CA TYR A 10 27.69 1.55 -3.66
C TYR A 10 26.44 0.75 -4.04
N THR A 11 26.11 0.67 -5.34
CA THR A 11 24.97 -0.14 -5.80
C THR A 11 25.33 -1.62 -5.67
N LEU A 12 24.40 -2.43 -5.11
CA LEU A 12 24.59 -3.87 -5.03
C LEU A 12 24.81 -4.46 -6.44
N ARG A 13 25.64 -5.50 -6.53
CA ARG A 13 25.97 -6.18 -7.80
C ARG A 13 24.94 -7.25 -8.18
N GLY A 14 24.10 -7.65 -7.25
CA GLY A 14 23.09 -8.66 -7.41
C GLY A 14 22.76 -9.36 -6.09
N TYR A 15 21.67 -10.11 -6.09
CA TYR A 15 21.28 -11.00 -5.00
C TYR A 15 21.95 -12.36 -5.19
N PHE A 16 22.42 -12.94 -4.09
CA PHE A 16 23.10 -14.23 -4.12
C PHE A 16 22.13 -15.35 -4.55
N ASN A 17 22.58 -16.20 -5.47
CA ASN A 17 21.80 -17.33 -6.02
C ASN A 17 20.38 -16.98 -6.50
N ALA A 18 20.16 -15.77 -7.04
CA ALA A 18 18.84 -15.27 -7.42
C ALA A 18 18.83 -14.75 -8.88
N GLN A 19 19.20 -15.57 -9.84
CA GLN A 19 19.37 -15.19 -11.26
C GLN A 19 18.11 -14.55 -11.85
N GLU A 20 16.95 -15.22 -11.70
CA GLU A 20 15.66 -14.69 -12.21
C GLU A 20 15.26 -13.37 -11.56
N HIS A 21 15.52 -13.24 -10.26
CA HIS A 21 15.26 -12.00 -9.54
C HIS A 21 16.20 -10.88 -10.04
N ASN A 22 17.48 -11.19 -10.19
CA ASN A 22 18.48 -10.24 -10.69
C ASN A 22 18.16 -9.76 -12.10
N ALA A 23 17.68 -10.62 -12.99
CA ALA A 23 17.24 -10.23 -14.32
C ALA A 23 16.13 -9.17 -14.33
N LYS A 24 15.29 -9.13 -13.28
CA LYS A 24 14.21 -8.16 -13.11
C LYS A 24 14.62 -6.95 -12.28
N ALA A 25 15.58 -7.13 -11.35
CA ALA A 25 16.03 -6.10 -10.42
C ALA A 25 16.95 -5.06 -11.04
N PHE A 26 17.49 -5.34 -12.23
CA PHE A 26 18.38 -4.41 -12.95
C PHE A 26 17.84 -4.08 -14.33
N THR A 27 18.13 -2.86 -14.80
CA THR A 27 17.90 -2.47 -16.18
C THR A 27 19.01 -3.01 -17.09
N LYS A 28 18.80 -3.01 -18.40
CA LYS A 28 19.80 -3.49 -19.38
C LYS A 28 21.14 -2.72 -19.32
N ASP A 29 21.09 -1.47 -18.89
CA ASP A 29 22.25 -0.57 -18.73
C ASP A 29 22.78 -0.53 -17.29
N GLY A 30 22.36 -1.49 -16.43
CA GLY A 30 22.94 -1.77 -15.12
C GLY A 30 22.46 -0.89 -13.98
N PHE A 31 21.31 -0.19 -14.11
CA PHE A 31 20.70 0.47 -12.97
C PHE A 31 19.90 -0.52 -12.12
N TYR A 32 20.08 -0.46 -10.81
CA TYR A 32 19.26 -1.17 -9.86
C TYR A 32 17.89 -0.49 -9.72
N ARG A 33 16.82 -1.25 -9.84
CA ARG A 33 15.44 -0.81 -9.64
C ARG A 33 15.09 -0.91 -8.17
N SER A 34 14.85 0.23 -7.49
CA SER A 34 14.51 0.22 -6.07
C SER A 34 13.09 -0.30 -5.79
N GLY A 35 12.21 -0.20 -6.79
CA GLY A 35 10.78 -0.43 -6.64
C GLY A 35 10.03 0.73 -5.95
N ASP A 36 10.74 1.82 -5.63
CA ASP A 36 10.13 3.02 -5.08
C ASP A 36 9.76 3.98 -6.21
N LEU A 37 8.61 4.61 -6.10
CA LEU A 37 8.14 5.63 -7.02
C LEU A 37 8.47 7.00 -6.46
N MET A 38 9.02 7.85 -7.32
CA MET A 38 9.40 9.21 -6.93
C MET A 38 8.89 10.23 -7.94
N ARG A 39 8.64 11.42 -7.46
CA ARG A 39 8.32 12.61 -8.24
C ARG A 39 9.37 13.68 -7.98
N GLN A 40 9.89 14.28 -9.04
CA GLN A 40 10.77 15.43 -8.87
C GLN A 40 9.94 16.67 -8.55
N HIS A 41 10.29 17.35 -7.47
CA HIS A 41 9.74 18.64 -7.10
C HIS A 41 10.41 19.77 -7.88
N LYS A 42 9.74 20.91 -8.02
CA LYS A 42 10.29 22.11 -8.72
C LYS A 42 11.60 22.64 -8.11
N SER A 43 11.82 22.38 -6.82
CA SER A 43 13.08 22.72 -6.12
C SER A 43 14.27 21.82 -6.47
N GLY A 44 14.07 20.77 -7.28
CA GLY A 44 15.08 19.76 -7.59
C GLY A 44 15.08 18.54 -6.65
N ASN A 45 14.38 18.60 -5.53
CA ASN A 45 14.26 17.49 -4.59
C ASN A 45 13.34 16.38 -5.13
N TYR A 46 13.53 15.15 -4.64
CA TYR A 46 12.66 14.04 -4.95
C TYR A 46 11.71 13.77 -3.78
N ILE A 47 10.44 13.56 -4.10
CA ILE A 47 9.39 13.18 -3.16
C ILE A 47 9.06 11.72 -3.42
N VAL A 48 9.08 10.89 -2.36
CA VAL A 48 8.67 9.50 -2.43
C VAL A 48 7.15 9.45 -2.52
N GLU A 49 6.63 8.76 -3.54
CA GLU A 49 5.19 8.60 -3.80
C GLU A 49 4.69 7.21 -3.38
N GLY A 50 5.59 6.36 -2.87
CA GLY A 50 5.29 5.01 -2.40
C GLY A 50 6.01 3.92 -3.19
N ARG A 51 5.59 2.67 -3.00
CA ARG A 51 6.18 1.51 -3.67
C ARG A 51 5.35 1.04 -4.85
N LYS A 52 6.02 0.72 -5.96
CA LYS A 52 5.39 0.23 -7.18
C LYS A 52 4.48 -1.00 -6.95
N LYS A 53 4.91 -1.92 -6.08
CA LYS A 53 4.16 -3.14 -5.73
C LYS A 53 2.98 -2.89 -4.77
N ASP A 54 2.97 -1.75 -4.11
CA ASP A 54 1.96 -1.38 -3.12
C ASP A 54 0.93 -0.38 -3.71
N LEU A 55 1.04 -0.09 -5.03
CA LEU A 55 0.01 0.64 -5.75
C LEU A 55 -1.24 -0.22 -5.88
N ILE A 56 -2.39 0.37 -5.59
CA ILE A 56 -3.71 -0.24 -5.80
C ILE A 56 -4.24 0.24 -7.15
N ASN A 57 -4.60 -0.69 -8.02
CA ASN A 57 -5.06 -0.38 -9.37
C ASN A 57 -6.60 -0.47 -9.45
N ARG A 58 -7.27 0.59 -9.05
CA ARG A 58 -8.72 0.69 -9.02
C ARG A 58 -9.28 1.14 -10.38
N GLY A 59 -9.74 0.21 -11.19
CA GLY A 59 -10.34 0.53 -12.49
C GLY A 59 -9.42 1.33 -13.43
N GLY A 60 -8.10 1.14 -13.34
CA GLY A 60 -7.11 1.90 -14.12
C GLY A 60 -6.47 3.06 -13.34
N GLU A 61 -7.13 3.57 -12.30
CA GLU A 61 -6.56 4.60 -11.43
C GLU A 61 -5.52 4.00 -10.49
N LYS A 62 -4.35 4.64 -10.41
CA LYS A 62 -3.23 4.21 -9.53
C LYS A 62 -3.31 4.94 -8.20
N ILE A 63 -3.54 4.21 -7.12
CA ILE A 63 -3.62 4.77 -5.77
C ILE A 63 -2.37 4.38 -5.00
N SER A 64 -1.66 5.37 -4.45
CA SER A 64 -0.59 5.12 -3.50
C SER A 64 -1.19 4.76 -2.14
N ALA A 65 -0.96 3.53 -1.69
CA ALA A 65 -1.38 3.10 -0.35
C ALA A 65 -0.73 3.98 0.73
N GLU A 66 0.54 4.33 0.56
CA GLU A 66 1.31 5.17 1.50
C GLU A 66 0.74 6.59 1.63
N GLU A 67 0.30 7.20 0.53
CA GLU A 67 -0.37 8.51 0.56
C GLU A 67 -1.61 8.47 1.48
N VAL A 68 -2.44 7.45 1.31
CA VAL A 68 -3.67 7.31 2.11
C VAL A 68 -3.37 6.92 3.54
N GLU A 69 -2.40 6.03 3.79
CA GLU A 69 -1.92 5.66 5.13
C GLU A 69 -1.45 6.88 5.92
N ASN A 70 -0.67 7.78 5.29
CA ASN A 70 -0.17 8.99 5.93
C ASN A 70 -1.32 9.93 6.38
N LEU A 71 -2.38 10.06 5.57
CA LEU A 71 -3.56 10.82 5.95
C LEU A 71 -4.34 10.15 7.09
N ILE A 72 -4.50 8.82 7.03
CA ILE A 72 -5.21 8.03 8.05
C ILE A 72 -4.49 8.10 9.39
N LEU A 73 -3.15 8.06 9.42
CA LEU A 73 -2.35 8.20 10.64
C LEU A 73 -2.54 9.55 11.34
N GLY A 74 -3.01 10.58 10.65
CA GLY A 74 -3.40 11.85 11.25
C GLY A 74 -4.63 11.76 12.17
N ASN A 75 -5.39 10.66 12.14
CA ASN A 75 -6.54 10.46 13.01
C ASN A 75 -6.11 10.11 14.45
N PRO A 76 -6.54 10.88 15.47
CA PRO A 76 -6.11 10.67 16.86
C PRO A 76 -6.52 9.32 17.44
N LYS A 77 -7.55 8.66 16.91
CA LYS A 77 -8.02 7.32 17.33
C LYS A 77 -7.14 6.19 16.85
N ILE A 78 -6.31 6.41 15.84
CA ILE A 78 -5.54 5.35 15.17
C ILE A 78 -4.12 5.28 15.75
N LYS A 79 -3.69 4.06 16.05
CA LYS A 79 -2.33 3.75 16.47
C LYS A 79 -1.45 3.37 15.28
N ASN A 80 -2.01 2.60 14.33
CA ASN A 80 -1.29 2.18 13.14
C ASN A 80 -2.27 1.84 12.01
N VAL A 81 -1.80 1.89 10.75
CA VAL A 81 -2.60 1.62 9.56
C VAL A 81 -1.79 0.90 8.50
N ALA A 82 -2.45 0.06 7.71
CA ALA A 82 -1.93 -0.52 6.49
C ALA A 82 -3.05 -0.60 5.45
N CYS A 83 -2.88 0.07 4.32
CA CYS A 83 -3.78 0.00 3.18
C CYS A 83 -3.28 -1.04 2.17
N VAL A 84 -4.19 -1.89 1.71
CA VAL A 84 -3.87 -2.96 0.76
C VAL A 84 -4.92 -3.05 -0.34
N ALA A 85 -4.51 -3.63 -1.47
CA ALA A 85 -5.43 -4.01 -2.53
C ALA A 85 -6.35 -5.13 -2.05
N MET A 86 -7.63 -4.98 -2.33
CA MET A 86 -8.69 -5.95 -2.11
C MET A 86 -9.28 -6.33 -3.48
N PRO A 87 -9.39 -7.60 -3.85
CA PRO A 87 -9.95 -8.01 -5.14
C PRO A 87 -11.37 -7.50 -5.34
N ASP A 88 -11.67 -7.03 -6.54
CA ASP A 88 -13.02 -6.60 -6.95
C ASP A 88 -13.31 -7.05 -8.38
N PRO A 89 -14.46 -7.70 -8.67
CA PRO A 89 -14.77 -8.28 -9.98
C PRO A 89 -14.97 -7.22 -11.08
N VAL A 90 -15.29 -5.98 -10.72
CA VAL A 90 -15.59 -4.90 -11.68
C VAL A 90 -14.40 -3.99 -11.88
N LEU A 91 -13.75 -3.57 -10.79
CA LEU A 91 -12.65 -2.59 -10.82
C LEU A 91 -11.26 -3.25 -10.81
N GLY A 92 -11.21 -4.58 -10.71
CA GLY A 92 -9.96 -5.33 -10.49
C GLY A 92 -9.53 -5.26 -9.03
N GLU A 93 -9.31 -4.05 -8.52
CA GLU A 93 -8.92 -3.84 -7.12
C GLU A 93 -9.70 -2.67 -6.50
N LYS A 94 -9.96 -2.79 -5.20
CA LYS A 94 -10.42 -1.75 -4.28
C LYS A 94 -9.45 -1.62 -3.12
N MET A 95 -9.60 -0.58 -2.32
CA MET A 95 -8.76 -0.37 -1.14
C MET A 95 -9.44 -0.91 0.11
N CYS A 96 -8.72 -1.74 0.87
CA CYS A 96 -9.03 -2.09 2.25
C CYS A 96 -8.02 -1.41 3.19
N ALA A 97 -8.52 -0.63 4.16
CA ALA A 97 -7.72 -0.08 5.23
C ALA A 97 -7.79 -1.00 6.46
N PHE A 98 -6.67 -1.58 6.86
CA PHE A 98 -6.50 -2.24 8.14
C PHE A 98 -5.99 -1.23 9.16
N VAL A 99 -6.65 -1.13 10.31
CA VAL A 99 -6.25 -0.19 11.37
C VAL A 99 -6.10 -0.90 12.70
N ILE A 100 -5.12 -0.44 13.48
CA ILE A 100 -5.02 -0.71 14.91
C ILE A 100 -5.48 0.55 15.62
N LEU A 101 -6.52 0.46 16.41
CA LEU A 101 -7.03 1.58 17.18
C LEU A 101 -6.27 1.74 18.50
N LYS A 102 -6.35 2.91 19.09
CA LYS A 102 -5.93 3.14 20.48
C LYS A 102 -6.97 2.52 21.43
N GLU A 103 -6.59 2.39 22.70
CA GLU A 103 -7.46 1.81 23.74
C GLU A 103 -8.79 2.57 23.84
N ASN A 104 -9.90 1.83 23.93
CA ASN A 104 -11.26 2.33 24.07
C ASN A 104 -11.77 3.20 22.90
N GLU A 105 -11.08 3.18 21.75
CA GLU A 105 -11.55 3.88 20.56
C GLU A 105 -12.34 2.96 19.63
N ASN A 106 -13.26 3.57 18.88
CA ASN A 106 -13.99 2.96 17.77
C ASN A 106 -13.90 3.83 16.54
N LEU A 107 -14.04 3.22 15.37
CA LEU A 107 -13.99 3.92 14.09
C LEU A 107 -14.82 3.16 13.07
N THR A 108 -15.67 3.87 12.35
CA THR A 108 -16.42 3.34 11.21
C THR A 108 -15.80 3.77 9.90
N LEU A 109 -16.07 3.03 8.81
CA LEU A 109 -15.64 3.40 7.47
C LEU A 109 -16.14 4.79 7.05
N ASP A 110 -17.37 5.12 7.40
CA ASP A 110 -17.98 6.41 7.10
C ASP A 110 -17.26 7.57 7.80
N GLU A 111 -16.93 7.41 9.09
CA GLU A 111 -16.12 8.40 9.84
C GLU A 111 -14.74 8.58 9.23
N LEU A 112 -14.08 7.47 8.86
CA LEU A 112 -12.77 7.50 8.21
C LEU A 112 -12.84 8.25 6.88
N ASN A 113 -13.80 7.91 6.03
CA ASN A 113 -13.97 8.53 4.71
C ASN A 113 -14.34 10.01 4.82
N LYS A 114 -15.18 10.40 5.78
CA LYS A 114 -15.47 11.82 6.06
C LYS A 114 -14.24 12.60 6.47
N MET A 115 -13.36 12.00 7.27
CA MET A 115 -12.08 12.62 7.64
C MET A 115 -11.19 12.80 6.41
N LEU A 116 -11.02 11.76 5.58
CA LEU A 116 -10.19 11.81 4.39
C LEU A 116 -10.69 12.86 3.38
N LEU A 117 -12.00 13.00 3.21
CA LEU A 117 -12.60 14.03 2.34
C LEU A 117 -12.26 15.46 2.80
N LYS A 118 -12.08 15.70 4.12
CA LYS A 118 -11.64 17.01 4.62
C LYS A 118 -10.20 17.36 4.21
N HIS A 119 -9.39 16.37 3.87
CA HIS A 119 -8.04 16.55 3.34
C HIS A 119 -8.01 16.67 1.79
N GLU A 120 -9.17 16.91 1.16
CA GLU A 120 -9.33 17.11 -0.28
C GLU A 120 -8.78 15.95 -1.14
N ILE A 121 -8.73 14.73 -0.57
CA ILE A 121 -8.33 13.55 -1.32
C ILE A 121 -9.37 13.20 -2.39
N ALA A 122 -8.91 12.74 -3.54
CA ALA A 122 -9.80 12.33 -4.62
C ALA A 122 -10.69 11.14 -4.18
N LYS A 123 -11.98 11.18 -4.52
CA LYS A 123 -12.97 10.18 -4.08
C LYS A 123 -12.59 8.72 -4.42
N PHE A 124 -11.93 8.51 -5.56
CA PHE A 124 -11.50 7.17 -5.98
C PHE A 124 -10.39 6.59 -5.09
N LYS A 125 -9.71 7.42 -4.27
CA LYS A 125 -8.68 7.00 -3.31
C LYS A 125 -9.23 6.65 -1.93
N LEU A 126 -10.53 6.78 -1.71
CA LEU A 126 -11.13 6.44 -0.42
C LEU A 126 -11.15 4.92 -0.22
N PRO A 127 -10.87 4.42 0.99
CA PRO A 127 -11.08 3.01 1.31
C PRO A 127 -12.55 2.61 1.15
N GLU A 128 -12.78 1.44 0.56
CA GLU A 128 -14.12 0.84 0.46
C GLU A 128 -14.38 -0.20 1.56
N ARG A 129 -13.32 -0.57 2.29
CA ARG A 129 -13.41 -1.48 3.43
C ARG A 129 -12.50 -1.03 4.55
N LEU A 130 -12.98 -1.18 5.80
CA LEU A 130 -12.23 -0.95 7.03
C LEU A 130 -12.20 -2.24 7.84
N GLU A 131 -11.00 -2.68 8.21
CA GLU A 131 -10.78 -3.81 9.10
C GLU A 131 -10.04 -3.31 10.36
N VAL A 132 -10.69 -3.44 11.51
CA VAL A 132 -10.06 -3.17 12.80
C VAL A 132 -9.41 -4.45 13.28
N VAL A 133 -8.13 -4.39 13.62
CA VAL A 133 -7.33 -5.53 14.06
C VAL A 133 -6.48 -5.16 15.29
N ASP A 134 -6.18 -6.14 16.12
CA ASP A 134 -5.33 -5.93 17.30
C ASP A 134 -3.85 -5.85 16.95
N ARG A 135 -3.45 -6.53 15.88
CA ARG A 135 -2.06 -6.60 15.40
C ARG A 135 -1.99 -6.86 13.90
N PHE A 136 -0.90 -6.39 13.29
CA PHE A 136 -0.58 -6.74 11.91
C PHE A 136 0.27 -8.00 11.82
N PRO A 137 0.13 -8.82 10.76
CA PRO A 137 1.10 -9.83 10.42
C PRO A 137 2.43 -9.17 10.09
N LEU A 138 3.52 -9.75 10.59
CA LEU A 138 4.87 -9.24 10.36
C LEU A 138 5.67 -10.19 9.45
N SER A 139 6.47 -9.61 8.58
CA SER A 139 7.49 -10.34 7.82
C SER A 139 8.60 -10.83 8.76
N THR A 140 9.47 -11.72 8.26
CA THR A 140 10.67 -12.20 8.98
C THR A 140 11.58 -11.08 9.49
N PHE A 141 11.50 -9.89 8.89
CA PHE A 141 12.29 -8.71 9.28
C PHE A 141 11.52 -7.72 10.17
N GLY A 142 10.37 -8.13 10.73
CA GLY A 142 9.57 -7.31 11.64
C GLY A 142 8.78 -6.17 10.97
N LYS A 143 8.70 -6.14 9.64
CA LYS A 143 7.87 -5.16 8.89
C LYS A 143 6.48 -5.71 8.65
N VAL A 144 5.48 -4.84 8.59
CA VAL A 144 4.10 -5.21 8.24
C VAL A 144 4.07 -5.96 6.91
N SER A 145 3.48 -7.16 6.91
CA SER A 145 3.32 -7.99 5.73
C SER A 145 2.03 -7.63 5.00
N LYS A 146 2.10 -6.67 4.07
CA LYS A 146 0.94 -6.33 3.22
C LYS A 146 0.43 -7.52 2.42
N LYS A 147 1.32 -8.43 2.03
CA LYS A 147 0.95 -9.68 1.33
C LYS A 147 -0.02 -10.53 2.18
N ASP A 148 0.26 -10.68 3.46
CA ASP A 148 -0.60 -11.48 4.34
C ASP A 148 -1.92 -10.76 4.63
N LEU A 149 -1.92 -9.41 4.71
CA LEU A 149 -3.14 -8.62 4.82
C LEU A 149 -4.05 -8.77 3.58
N VAL A 150 -3.47 -8.81 2.37
CA VAL A 150 -4.22 -9.11 1.14
C VAL A 150 -4.84 -10.50 1.21
N ALA A 151 -4.09 -11.51 1.67
CA ALA A 151 -4.62 -12.86 1.83
C ALA A 151 -5.80 -12.91 2.82
N ILE A 152 -5.66 -12.22 3.96
CA ILE A 152 -6.72 -12.12 4.99
C ILE A 152 -8.00 -11.49 4.41
N VAL A 153 -7.90 -10.35 3.73
CA VAL A 153 -9.10 -9.71 3.17
C VAL A 153 -9.73 -10.54 2.07
N SER A 154 -8.92 -11.21 1.22
CA SER A 154 -9.43 -12.09 0.16
C SER A 154 -10.21 -13.28 0.71
N GLN A 155 -9.72 -13.91 1.80
CA GLN A 155 -10.44 -14.99 2.48
C GLN A 155 -11.77 -14.52 3.08
N LYS A 156 -11.78 -13.34 3.70
CA LYS A 156 -13.01 -12.75 4.27
C LYS A 156 -14.07 -12.46 3.20
N LEU A 157 -13.65 -12.04 2.01
CA LEU A 157 -14.57 -11.82 0.88
C LEU A 157 -15.21 -13.13 0.42
N GLN A 158 -14.42 -14.19 0.24
CA GLN A 158 -14.92 -15.52 -0.15
C GLN A 158 -15.95 -16.05 0.84
N GLN A 159 -15.72 -15.91 2.15
CA GLN A 159 -16.67 -16.32 3.19
C GLN A 159 -17.99 -15.55 3.14
N ILE A 160 -17.98 -14.28 2.75
CA ILE A 160 -19.20 -13.48 2.59
C ILE A 160 -19.98 -13.95 1.37
N ASP A 161 -19.33 -14.24 0.28
CA ASP A 161 -19.94 -14.72 -0.97
C ASP A 161 -20.55 -16.13 -0.79
N GLU A 162 -19.90 -17.02 -0.04
CA GLU A 162 -20.38 -18.37 0.27
C GLU A 162 -21.50 -18.40 1.33
N GLY A 163 -21.52 -17.43 2.25
CA GLY A 163 -22.54 -17.35 3.32
C GLY A 163 -23.79 -16.56 2.95
N GLY A 164 -23.84 -15.95 1.77
CA GLY A 164 -24.97 -15.16 1.25
C GLY A 164 -25.84 -15.88 0.22
N ALA A 165 -25.64 -17.20 0.02
CA ALA A 165 -26.40 -18.04 -0.91
C ALA A 165 -27.52 -18.81 -0.19
#